data_341fb557362430a754b9e15d52dcbc0f
#
_entry.id   341fb557362430a754b9e15d52dcbc0f
#
_cell.length_a   1.000
_cell.length_b   1.000
_cell.length_c   1.000
_cell.angle_alpha   90.00
_cell.angle_beta   90.00
_cell.angle_gamma   90.00
#
_symmetry.space_group_name_H-M   'P 1'
#
loop_
_entity.id
_entity.type
_entity.pdbx_description
1 polymer ?
#
loop_
_entity_poly.entity_id
_entity_poly.type
_entity_poly.pdbx_seq_one_letter_code
_entity_poly.pdbx_strand_id
1 'polypeptide(L)'
;MLGHLGLAQIRRTGELGRDRALVGVTLSYVFILLAVVALAGWATLGGSTAAHRAAHEATTSAGPPPPTVPPDTITTLLPGLDALRNITADANLDVGPTWNSPGRSAQDGSIDRPECWGSIAAGSPDAYTPGAFTGYHAGEFTDTRSMLKSIQVIQGVAAFRDAPGAQAQLDALLAGWRQCGGSTVTVTAPGGQPIAMALSTPADAGNGITTLDLTPKGIQVRSARAVAAKANVVVDLNVSASGTTDSERARLAAVSIANYILGKIPG
;
A
#
# COMPACT_ATOMS: atom_id res chain seq x y z
N MET A 1 -31.19 14.76 13.75
CA MET A 1 -31.33 14.83 15.20
C MET A 1 -31.00 16.19 15.83
N LEU A 2 -30.17 17.03 15.19
CA LEU A 2 -29.80 18.37 15.72
C LEU A 2 -30.94 19.39 15.79
N GLY A 3 -31.99 19.31 14.94
CA GLY A 3 -33.11 20.22 14.94
C GLY A 3 -34.00 20.16 16.19
N HIS A 4 -34.14 19.02 16.84
CA HIS A 4 -34.93 18.87 18.05
C HIS A 4 -34.27 19.45 19.30
N LEU A 5 -32.92 19.44 19.33
CA LEU A 5 -32.13 20.08 20.42
C LEU A 5 -32.25 21.60 20.37
N GLY A 6 -32.27 22.20 19.17
CA GLY A 6 -32.45 23.63 18.98
C GLY A 6 -33.84 24.14 19.45
N LEU A 7 -34.92 23.36 19.16
CA LEU A 7 -36.27 23.70 19.61
C LEU A 7 -36.44 23.65 21.15
N ALA A 8 -35.74 22.73 21.81
CA ALA A 8 -35.76 22.63 23.29
C ALA A 8 -35.03 23.81 23.93
N GLN A 9 -33.97 24.33 23.30
CA GLN A 9 -33.21 25.47 23.78
C GLN A 9 -33.97 26.79 23.61
N ILE A 10 -34.64 27.01 22.48
CA ILE A 10 -35.48 28.20 22.19
C ILE A 10 -36.67 28.29 23.15
N ARG A 11 -37.24 27.15 23.54
CA ARG A 11 -38.31 27.12 24.57
C ARG A 11 -37.85 27.60 25.96
N ARG A 12 -36.56 27.42 26.27
CA ARG A 12 -35.99 27.83 27.57
C ARG A 12 -35.55 29.28 27.62
N THR A 13 -35.11 29.86 26.48
CA THR A 13 -34.52 31.21 26.42
C THR A 13 -35.46 32.30 25.92
N GLY A 14 -36.66 31.96 25.37
CA GLY A 14 -37.64 32.93 24.91
C GLY A 14 -37.23 33.74 23.69
N GLU A 15 -36.24 33.32 22.93
CA GLU A 15 -35.72 34.06 21.78
C GLU A 15 -36.67 34.08 20.55
N LEU A 16 -36.71 35.21 19.85
CA LEU A 16 -37.48 35.48 18.65
C LEU A 16 -36.90 34.66 17.46
N GLY A 17 -37.37 33.44 17.25
CA GLY A 17 -36.92 32.55 16.16
C GLY A 17 -37.70 31.26 16.02
N ARG A 18 -38.72 31.06 16.85
CA ARG A 18 -39.52 29.82 16.90
C ARG A 18 -40.13 29.45 15.56
N ASP A 19 -40.67 30.44 14.82
CA ASP A 19 -41.34 30.21 13.55
C ASP A 19 -40.36 29.80 12.45
N ARG A 20 -39.13 30.38 12.44
CA ARG A 20 -38.08 29.99 11.50
C ARG A 20 -37.54 28.59 11.78
N ALA A 21 -37.44 28.19 13.06
CA ALA A 21 -37.01 26.85 13.43
C ALA A 21 -38.07 25.77 13.10
N LEU A 22 -39.37 26.10 13.24
CA LEU A 22 -40.46 25.22 12.86
C LEU A 22 -40.52 25.02 11.34
N VAL A 23 -40.31 26.06 10.56
CA VAL A 23 -40.24 25.99 9.09
C VAL A 23 -39.08 25.09 8.64
N GLY A 24 -37.90 25.21 9.26
CA GLY A 24 -36.74 24.39 8.95
C GLY A 24 -36.95 22.91 9.25
N VAL A 25 -37.60 22.58 10.35
CA VAL A 25 -37.90 21.20 10.75
C VAL A 25 -38.97 20.59 9.82
N THR A 26 -40.03 21.32 9.49
CA THR A 26 -41.07 20.82 8.55
C THR A 26 -40.54 20.62 7.16
N LEU A 27 -39.69 21.52 6.64
CA LEU A 27 -39.04 21.33 5.34
C LEU A 27 -38.15 20.07 5.31
N SER A 28 -37.41 19.80 6.38
CA SER A 28 -36.55 18.62 6.46
C SER A 28 -37.35 17.32 6.39
N TYR A 29 -38.50 17.24 7.06
CA TYR A 29 -39.37 16.06 7.02
C TYR A 29 -40.05 15.88 5.65
N VAL A 30 -40.43 16.97 4.97
CA VAL A 30 -40.97 16.92 3.61
C VAL A 30 -39.92 16.37 2.62
N PHE A 31 -38.65 16.80 2.70
CA PHE A 31 -37.59 16.26 1.85
C PHE A 31 -37.30 14.80 2.11
N ILE A 32 -37.32 14.35 3.38
CA ILE A 32 -37.14 12.93 3.72
C ILE A 32 -38.29 12.08 3.16
N LEU A 33 -39.52 12.55 3.27
CA LEU A 33 -40.71 11.84 2.73
C LEU A 33 -40.65 11.76 1.19
N LEU A 34 -40.28 12.82 0.51
CA LEU A 34 -40.11 12.84 -0.95
C LEU A 34 -39.00 11.88 -1.40
N ALA A 35 -37.88 11.82 -0.67
CA ALA A 35 -36.79 10.89 -0.96
C ALA A 35 -37.22 9.42 -0.78
N VAL A 36 -37.99 9.11 0.27
CA VAL A 36 -38.52 7.75 0.52
C VAL A 36 -39.52 7.35 -0.56
N VAL A 37 -40.43 8.25 -0.97
CA VAL A 37 -41.39 8.00 -2.04
C VAL A 37 -40.70 7.82 -3.39
N ALA A 38 -39.66 8.59 -3.68
CA ALA A 38 -38.85 8.45 -4.91
C ALA A 38 -38.11 7.10 -4.94
N LEU A 39 -37.53 6.67 -3.81
CA LEU A 39 -36.86 5.37 -3.70
C LEU A 39 -37.86 4.20 -3.81
N ALA A 40 -39.03 4.31 -3.19
CA ALA A 40 -40.09 3.29 -3.31
C ALA A 40 -40.66 3.23 -4.74
N GLY A 41 -40.86 4.37 -5.40
CA GLY A 41 -41.27 4.45 -6.79
C GLY A 41 -40.26 3.85 -7.77
N TRP A 42 -38.99 4.04 -7.50
CA TRP A 42 -37.90 3.45 -8.29
C TRP A 42 -37.83 1.93 -8.13
N ALA A 43 -38.06 1.41 -6.93
CA ALA A 43 -38.09 -0.03 -6.66
C ALA A 43 -39.26 -0.75 -7.32
N THR A 44 -40.42 -0.08 -7.46
CA THR A 44 -41.63 -0.70 -8.07
C THR A 44 -41.67 -0.57 -9.59
N LEU A 45 -41.12 0.50 -10.17
CA LEU A 45 -41.06 0.74 -11.63
C LEU A 45 -39.84 0.08 -12.30
N GLY A 46 -38.76 -0.19 -11.55
CA GLY A 46 -37.56 -0.85 -12.06
C GLY A 46 -37.61 -2.37 -12.15
N GLY A 47 -38.62 -3.00 -11.53
CA GLY A 47 -38.69 -4.46 -11.42
C GLY A 47 -39.04 -5.20 -12.72
N SER A 48 -39.62 -4.52 -13.70
CA SER A 48 -40.12 -5.21 -14.91
C SER A 48 -39.12 -5.19 -16.09
N THR A 49 -38.08 -4.36 -16.05
CA THR A 49 -37.10 -4.28 -17.14
C THR A 49 -35.82 -5.06 -16.88
N ALA A 50 -35.57 -5.48 -15.63
CA ALA A 50 -34.38 -6.26 -15.27
C ALA A 50 -34.42 -7.72 -15.74
N ALA A 51 -35.63 -8.34 -15.77
CA ALA A 51 -35.75 -9.73 -16.15
C ALA A 51 -35.58 -10.00 -17.65
N HIS A 52 -35.90 -9.03 -18.53
CA HIS A 52 -35.68 -9.16 -19.97
C HIS A 52 -34.27 -8.78 -20.41
N ARG A 53 -33.53 -8.00 -19.61
CA ARG A 53 -32.11 -7.66 -19.91
C ARG A 53 -31.15 -8.79 -19.53
N ALA A 54 -31.44 -9.52 -18.46
CA ALA A 54 -30.60 -10.65 -18.03
C ALA A 54 -30.54 -11.82 -19.01
N ALA A 55 -31.56 -11.97 -19.90
CA ALA A 55 -31.55 -13.01 -20.91
C ALA A 55 -30.78 -12.64 -22.20
N HIS A 56 -30.49 -11.37 -22.42
CA HIS A 56 -29.74 -10.90 -23.61
C HIS A 56 -28.28 -10.55 -23.33
N GLU A 57 -27.87 -10.42 -22.06
CA GLU A 57 -26.47 -10.10 -21.68
C GLU A 57 -25.57 -11.33 -21.52
N ALA A 58 -26.10 -12.54 -21.70
CA ALA A 58 -25.30 -13.78 -21.63
C ALA A 58 -24.38 -14.03 -22.83
N THR A 59 -24.27 -13.08 -23.76
CA THR A 59 -23.33 -13.14 -24.89
C THR A 59 -22.51 -11.85 -25.05
N THR A 60 -22.20 -11.18 -23.96
CA THR A 60 -21.12 -10.17 -24.02
C THR A 60 -19.82 -10.96 -24.12
N SER A 61 -19.25 -10.99 -25.30
CA SER A 61 -17.89 -11.46 -25.55
C SER A 61 -16.99 -10.91 -24.46
N ALA A 62 -16.52 -11.79 -23.58
CA ALA A 62 -15.47 -11.40 -22.63
C ALA A 62 -14.34 -10.81 -23.48
N GLY A 63 -14.03 -9.53 -23.28
CA GLY A 63 -12.90 -8.89 -23.92
C GLY A 63 -11.64 -9.75 -23.66
N PRO A 64 -10.60 -9.61 -24.49
CA PRO A 64 -9.38 -10.37 -24.26
C PRO A 64 -8.95 -10.18 -22.81
N PRO A 65 -8.51 -11.26 -22.13
CA PRO A 65 -8.07 -11.16 -20.74
C PRO A 65 -6.99 -10.07 -20.63
N PRO A 66 -6.96 -9.30 -19.54
CA PRO A 66 -5.95 -8.28 -19.35
C PRO A 66 -4.55 -8.90 -19.47
N PRO A 67 -3.59 -8.18 -20.04
CA PRO A 67 -2.23 -8.69 -20.23
C PRO A 67 -1.64 -9.08 -18.87
N THR A 68 -1.05 -10.28 -18.81
CA THR A 68 -0.38 -10.79 -17.62
C THR A 68 1.12 -10.93 -17.89
N VAL A 69 1.93 -10.71 -16.87
CA VAL A 69 3.38 -10.96 -16.91
C VAL A 69 3.60 -12.43 -16.57
N PRO A 70 4.27 -13.20 -17.44
CA PRO A 70 4.63 -14.59 -17.13
C PRO A 70 5.63 -14.66 -15.97
N PRO A 71 5.53 -15.67 -15.08
CA PRO A 71 6.38 -15.78 -13.90
C PRO A 71 7.88 -15.95 -14.21
N ASP A 72 8.23 -16.50 -15.35
CA ASP A 72 9.61 -16.67 -15.83
C ASP A 72 10.24 -15.39 -16.38
N THR A 73 9.43 -14.35 -16.65
CA THR A 73 9.90 -13.07 -17.21
C THR A 73 9.96 -11.93 -16.17
N ILE A 74 9.49 -12.15 -14.94
CA ILE A 74 9.40 -11.09 -13.93
C ILE A 74 10.75 -10.44 -13.60
N THR A 75 11.86 -11.16 -13.73
CA THR A 75 13.21 -10.63 -13.52
C THR A 75 13.55 -9.49 -14.49
N THR A 76 12.96 -9.47 -15.67
CA THR A 76 13.18 -8.43 -16.70
C THR A 76 12.53 -7.09 -16.32
N LEU A 77 11.60 -7.09 -15.36
CA LEU A 77 10.97 -5.89 -14.86
C LEU A 77 11.91 -5.07 -13.97
N LEU A 78 12.83 -5.75 -13.28
CA LEU A 78 13.72 -5.11 -12.31
C LEU A 78 14.78 -4.25 -13.00
N PRO A 79 15.13 -3.08 -12.43
CA PRO A 79 16.30 -2.34 -12.87
C PRO A 79 17.57 -3.13 -12.56
N GLY A 80 18.49 -3.20 -13.52
CA GLY A 80 19.81 -3.75 -13.33
C GLY A 80 20.73 -2.75 -12.58
N LEU A 81 21.96 -3.19 -12.28
CA LEU A 81 22.93 -2.44 -11.48
C LEU A 81 23.16 -0.99 -11.98
N ASP A 82 23.37 -0.80 -13.29
CA ASP A 82 23.62 0.54 -13.83
C ASP A 82 22.41 1.47 -13.71
N ALA A 83 21.21 0.95 -13.90
CA ALA A 83 19.98 1.71 -13.68
C ALA A 83 19.83 2.09 -12.19
N LEU A 84 20.13 1.17 -11.28
CA LEU A 84 20.09 1.44 -9.83
C LEU A 84 21.13 2.48 -9.42
N ARG A 85 22.37 2.41 -9.92
CA ARG A 85 23.40 3.42 -9.69
C ARG A 85 22.94 4.81 -10.12
N ASN A 86 22.29 4.91 -11.27
CA ASN A 86 21.73 6.17 -11.77
C ASN A 86 20.57 6.67 -10.90
N ILE A 87 19.64 5.80 -10.52
CA ILE A 87 18.47 6.16 -9.71
C ILE A 87 18.89 6.61 -8.30
N THR A 88 19.83 5.91 -7.69
CA THR A 88 20.27 6.19 -6.31
C THR A 88 21.37 7.25 -6.23
N ALA A 89 21.93 7.65 -7.38
CA ALA A 89 23.13 8.47 -7.49
C ALA A 89 24.31 7.89 -6.67
N ASP A 90 24.45 6.55 -6.68
CA ASP A 90 25.51 5.82 -5.99
C ASP A 90 26.26 4.92 -6.96
N ALA A 91 27.42 5.39 -7.42
CA ALA A 91 28.27 4.67 -8.37
C ALA A 91 28.95 3.43 -7.76
N ASN A 92 28.98 3.33 -6.43
CA ASN A 92 29.63 2.23 -5.70
C ASN A 92 28.70 1.06 -5.38
N LEU A 93 27.45 1.15 -5.82
CA LEU A 93 26.50 0.04 -5.63
C LEU A 93 27.05 -1.21 -6.31
N ASP A 94 27.09 -2.32 -5.58
CA ASP A 94 27.47 -3.64 -6.07
C ASP A 94 26.33 -4.63 -5.91
N VAL A 95 26.33 -5.69 -6.72
CA VAL A 95 25.32 -6.76 -6.67
C VAL A 95 25.52 -7.62 -5.44
N GLY A 96 24.47 -7.79 -4.66
CA GLY A 96 24.40 -8.69 -3.53
C GLY A 96 23.65 -10.01 -3.84
N PRO A 97 23.11 -10.67 -2.82
CA PRO A 97 22.35 -11.91 -2.97
C PRO A 97 21.03 -11.70 -3.71
N THR A 98 20.53 -12.81 -4.28
CA THR A 98 19.21 -12.89 -4.93
C THR A 98 18.39 -14.03 -4.34
N TRP A 99 17.06 -13.89 -4.39
CA TRP A 99 16.11 -14.87 -3.87
C TRP A 99 14.97 -15.12 -4.86
N ASN A 100 14.52 -16.38 -4.95
CA ASN A 100 13.40 -16.79 -5.80
C ASN A 100 12.15 -17.19 -4.98
N SER A 101 12.16 -16.87 -3.70
CA SER A 101 11.00 -17.02 -2.81
C SER A 101 11.08 -15.99 -1.69
N PRO A 102 9.96 -15.53 -1.15
CA PRO A 102 9.95 -14.78 0.10
C PRO A 102 10.66 -15.57 1.19
N GLY A 103 11.52 -14.90 1.94
CA GLY A 103 12.36 -15.56 2.94
C GLY A 103 12.89 -14.60 3.98
N ARG A 104 13.32 -15.16 5.11
CA ARG A 104 14.11 -14.50 6.14
C ARG A 104 15.43 -15.19 6.31
N SER A 105 16.48 -14.44 6.54
CA SER A 105 17.77 -15.00 6.89
C SER A 105 17.94 -15.13 8.41
N ALA A 106 18.85 -15.99 8.85
CA ALA A 106 19.21 -16.08 10.27
C ALA A 106 19.80 -14.75 10.79
N GLN A 107 20.32 -13.91 9.91
CA GLN A 107 20.88 -12.60 10.22
C GLN A 107 19.83 -11.52 10.46
N ASP A 108 18.56 -11.74 10.06
CA ASP A 108 17.48 -10.77 10.29
C ASP A 108 17.13 -10.64 11.79
N GLY A 109 17.49 -11.64 12.59
CA GLY A 109 17.31 -11.61 14.03
C GLY A 109 15.85 -11.83 14.45
N SER A 110 15.42 -11.08 15.46
CA SER A 110 14.07 -11.14 16.01
C SER A 110 13.44 -9.74 16.11
N ILE A 111 12.12 -9.71 16.23
CA ILE A 111 11.34 -8.50 16.45
C ILE A 111 10.37 -8.76 17.60
N ASP A 112 10.13 -7.75 18.42
CA ASP A 112 9.18 -7.80 19.55
C ASP A 112 7.72 -7.95 19.11
N ARG A 113 7.41 -7.54 17.87
CA ARG A 113 6.09 -7.64 17.24
C ARG A 113 6.18 -8.41 15.93
N PRO A 114 6.11 -9.76 15.95
CA PRO A 114 6.31 -10.61 14.77
C PRO A 114 5.38 -10.28 13.60
N GLU A 115 4.16 -9.85 13.87
CA GLU A 115 3.19 -9.41 12.85
C GLU A 115 3.66 -8.20 12.03
N CYS A 116 4.66 -7.46 12.50
CA CYS A 116 5.21 -6.29 11.84
C CYS A 116 6.40 -6.58 10.90
N TRP A 117 6.85 -7.84 10.78
CA TRP A 117 7.94 -8.18 9.86
C TRP A 117 7.69 -7.70 8.44
N GLY A 118 6.49 -7.92 7.90
CA GLY A 118 6.10 -7.47 6.56
C GLY A 118 6.14 -5.95 6.38
N SER A 119 6.13 -5.18 7.46
CA SER A 119 6.26 -3.72 7.41
C SER A 119 7.71 -3.26 7.37
N ILE A 120 8.65 -4.01 7.95
CA ILE A 120 10.07 -3.60 8.04
C ILE A 120 10.99 -4.27 7.02
N ALA A 121 10.62 -5.44 6.49
CA ALA A 121 11.44 -6.20 5.55
C ALA A 121 10.69 -6.50 4.25
N ALA A 122 11.28 -6.14 3.11
CA ALA A 122 10.79 -6.54 1.79
C ALA A 122 10.94 -8.05 1.61
N GLY A 123 9.93 -8.68 1.00
CA GLY A 123 9.95 -10.12 0.77
C GLY A 123 9.86 -10.97 2.03
N SER A 124 9.43 -10.42 3.17
CA SER A 124 9.20 -11.22 4.38
C SER A 124 8.13 -12.29 4.12
N PRO A 125 8.39 -13.56 4.45
CA PRO A 125 7.42 -14.64 4.22
C PRO A 125 6.11 -14.45 4.98
N ASP A 126 6.15 -13.76 6.12
CA ASP A 126 4.95 -13.45 6.92
C ASP A 126 4.00 -12.46 6.22
N ALA A 127 4.51 -11.74 5.22
CA ALA A 127 3.75 -10.77 4.44
C ALA A 127 3.14 -11.36 3.16
N TYR A 128 3.56 -12.55 2.76
CA TYR A 128 3.08 -13.21 1.55
C TYR A 128 2.26 -14.45 1.89
N THR A 129 1.11 -14.60 1.23
CA THR A 129 0.30 -15.81 1.36
C THR A 129 0.99 -16.98 0.68
N PRO A 130 1.36 -18.05 1.39
CA PRO A 130 2.04 -19.20 0.79
C PRO A 130 1.21 -19.77 -0.38
N GLY A 131 1.87 -19.99 -1.53
CA GLY A 131 1.25 -20.58 -2.73
C GLY A 131 0.31 -19.64 -3.51
N ALA A 132 0.15 -18.39 -3.09
CA ALA A 132 -0.69 -17.43 -3.82
C ALA A 132 0.02 -16.84 -5.05
N PHE A 133 1.35 -16.69 -5.01
CA PHE A 133 2.14 -16.21 -6.13
C PHE A 133 2.61 -17.37 -7.04
N THR A 134 2.74 -17.09 -8.32
CA THR A 134 3.20 -18.03 -9.36
C THR A 134 4.69 -17.90 -9.65
N GLY A 135 5.28 -16.76 -9.30
CA GLY A 135 6.71 -16.49 -9.41
C GLY A 135 7.12 -15.38 -8.45
N TYR A 136 8.36 -15.44 -7.99
CA TYR A 136 8.96 -14.44 -7.11
C TYR A 136 10.43 -14.25 -7.48
N HIS A 137 10.90 -13.03 -7.48
CA HIS A 137 12.31 -12.73 -7.55
C HIS A 137 12.62 -11.46 -6.77
N ALA A 138 13.72 -11.52 -5.99
CA ALA A 138 14.25 -10.35 -5.30
C ALA A 138 15.77 -10.33 -5.40
N GLY A 139 16.34 -9.13 -5.30
CA GLY A 139 17.78 -8.93 -5.29
C GLY A 139 18.17 -7.78 -4.35
N GLU A 140 19.32 -7.92 -3.74
CA GLU A 140 19.96 -6.91 -2.93
C GLU A 140 21.11 -6.25 -3.69
N PHE A 141 21.28 -4.94 -3.47
CA PHE A 141 22.39 -4.15 -3.98
C PHE A 141 22.87 -3.25 -2.85
N THR A 142 24.17 -3.20 -2.61
CA THR A 142 24.72 -2.48 -1.46
C THR A 142 26.03 -1.78 -1.83
N ASP A 143 26.21 -0.52 -1.44
CA ASP A 143 27.52 0.11 -1.40
C ASP A 143 28.29 -0.39 -0.17
N THR A 144 29.30 -1.22 -0.40
CA THR A 144 30.18 -1.76 0.64
C THR A 144 31.43 -0.91 0.88
N ARG A 145 31.66 0.14 0.07
CA ARG A 145 32.84 1.00 0.12
C ARG A 145 32.65 2.22 1.00
N SER A 146 31.43 2.71 1.13
CA SER A 146 31.09 3.93 1.85
C SER A 146 30.32 3.64 3.12
N MET A 147 31.00 3.38 4.23
CA MET A 147 30.33 3.07 5.51
C MET A 147 29.40 4.21 6.02
N LEU A 148 29.73 5.47 5.70
CA LEU A 148 29.02 6.65 6.22
C LEU A 148 27.97 7.24 5.27
N LYS A 149 27.95 6.82 4.01
CA LYS A 149 27.01 7.33 2.99
C LYS A 149 26.51 6.23 2.07
N SER A 150 26.50 4.98 2.54
CA SER A 150 26.09 3.83 1.75
C SER A 150 24.59 3.85 1.46
N ILE A 151 24.24 3.29 0.32
CA ILE A 151 22.88 2.92 -0.01
C ILE A 151 22.79 1.40 -0.06
N GLN A 152 21.66 0.88 0.40
CA GLN A 152 21.24 -0.50 0.19
C GLN A 152 19.88 -0.49 -0.48
N VAL A 153 19.71 -1.29 -1.51
CA VAL A 153 18.44 -1.51 -2.21
C VAL A 153 18.09 -2.98 -2.15
N ILE A 154 16.93 -3.30 -1.62
CA ILE A 154 16.29 -4.60 -1.78
C ILE A 154 15.09 -4.37 -2.69
N GLN A 155 15.09 -5.01 -3.85
CA GLN A 155 14.00 -4.94 -4.81
C GLN A 155 13.41 -6.33 -5.04
N GLY A 156 12.08 -6.43 -4.95
CA GLY A 156 11.37 -7.67 -5.19
C GLY A 156 10.14 -7.48 -6.06
N VAL A 157 9.83 -8.52 -6.82
CA VAL A 157 8.59 -8.63 -7.61
C VAL A 157 8.00 -10.02 -7.43
N ALA A 158 6.67 -10.06 -7.30
CA ALA A 158 5.92 -11.31 -7.24
C ALA A 158 4.85 -11.32 -8.32
N ALA A 159 4.80 -12.37 -9.15
CA ALA A 159 3.73 -12.59 -10.11
C ALA A 159 2.63 -13.44 -9.49
N PHE A 160 1.40 -13.10 -9.81
CA PHE A 160 0.20 -13.82 -9.41
C PHE A 160 -0.50 -14.36 -10.65
N ARG A 161 -1.50 -15.22 -10.47
CA ARG A 161 -2.26 -15.77 -11.58
C ARG A 161 -2.96 -14.68 -12.40
N ASP A 162 -3.46 -13.65 -11.72
CA ASP A 162 -4.26 -12.58 -12.30
C ASP A 162 -4.12 -11.27 -11.50
N ALA A 163 -4.67 -10.19 -12.02
CA ALA A 163 -4.65 -8.88 -11.36
C ALA A 163 -5.39 -8.86 -10.01
N PRO A 164 -6.56 -9.51 -9.83
CA PRO A 164 -7.19 -9.61 -8.53
C PRO A 164 -6.30 -10.28 -7.48
N GLY A 165 -5.55 -11.31 -7.84
CA GLY A 165 -4.60 -11.96 -6.93
C GLY A 165 -3.47 -11.05 -6.48
N ALA A 166 -2.90 -10.26 -7.41
CA ALA A 166 -1.88 -9.26 -7.09
C ALA A 166 -2.46 -8.14 -6.19
N GLN A 167 -3.67 -7.67 -6.49
CA GLN A 167 -4.33 -6.65 -5.68
C GLN A 167 -4.63 -7.15 -4.26
N ALA A 168 -5.13 -8.37 -4.11
CA ALA A 168 -5.37 -8.98 -2.81
C ALA A 168 -4.09 -9.09 -1.96
N GLN A 169 -2.96 -9.42 -2.59
CA GLN A 169 -1.66 -9.42 -1.91
C GLN A 169 -1.22 -8.01 -1.50
N LEU A 170 -1.37 -7.01 -2.36
CA LEU A 170 -1.09 -5.62 -1.99
C LEU A 170 -1.96 -5.17 -0.82
N ASP A 171 -3.25 -5.48 -0.84
CA ASP A 171 -4.18 -5.11 0.23
C ASP A 171 -3.79 -5.76 1.56
N ALA A 172 -3.31 -7.00 1.55
CA ALA A 172 -2.79 -7.70 2.73
C ALA A 172 -1.52 -7.03 3.28
N LEU A 173 -0.56 -6.66 2.40
CA LEU A 173 0.64 -5.90 2.78
C LEU A 173 0.25 -4.56 3.42
N LEU A 174 -0.64 -3.81 2.80
CA LEU A 174 -1.09 -2.51 3.29
C LEU A 174 -1.91 -2.63 4.59
N ALA A 175 -2.64 -3.71 4.81
CA ALA A 175 -3.31 -3.98 6.08
C ALA A 175 -2.29 -4.15 7.21
N GLY A 176 -1.23 -4.93 7.00
CA GLY A 176 -0.11 -5.07 7.93
C GLY A 176 0.60 -3.74 8.19
N TRP A 177 0.83 -2.95 7.14
CA TRP A 177 1.45 -1.63 7.28
C TRP A 177 0.60 -0.65 8.09
N ARG A 178 -0.73 -0.67 7.94
CA ARG A 178 -1.65 0.16 8.76
C ARG A 178 -1.66 -0.28 10.22
N GLN A 179 -1.57 -1.60 10.47
CA GLN A 179 -1.52 -2.14 11.84
C GLN A 179 -0.24 -1.76 12.58
N CYS A 180 0.90 -1.72 11.88
CA CYS A 180 2.22 -1.44 12.46
C CYS A 180 2.65 0.02 12.32
N GLY A 181 2.11 0.75 11.35
CA GLY A 181 2.45 2.14 11.10
C GLY A 181 2.10 3.07 12.25
N GLY A 182 2.88 4.14 12.41
CA GLY A 182 2.77 5.07 13.52
C GLY A 182 3.28 4.54 14.86
N SER A 183 3.83 3.31 14.89
CA SER A 183 4.34 2.67 16.11
C SER A 183 5.86 2.52 16.11
N THR A 184 6.40 1.99 17.19
CA THR A 184 7.81 1.60 17.29
C THR A 184 7.87 0.10 17.53
N VAL A 185 8.75 -0.59 16.82
CA VAL A 185 9.10 -1.99 17.02
C VAL A 185 10.55 -2.10 17.45
N THR A 186 10.92 -3.18 18.16
CA THR A 186 12.29 -3.45 18.55
C THR A 186 12.84 -4.62 17.75
N VAL A 187 13.88 -4.37 16.96
CA VAL A 187 14.59 -5.38 16.19
C VAL A 187 15.90 -5.72 16.88
N THR A 188 16.20 -6.99 17.03
CA THR A 188 17.43 -7.50 17.65
C THR A 188 18.14 -8.43 16.67
N ALA A 189 19.27 -7.98 16.09
CA ALA A 189 20.13 -8.83 15.29
C ALA A 189 20.77 -9.95 16.14
N PRO A 190 21.14 -11.09 15.56
CA PRO A 190 21.81 -12.17 16.30
C PRO A 190 23.09 -11.66 16.98
N GLY A 191 23.17 -11.82 18.30
CA GLY A 191 24.30 -11.32 19.11
C GLY A 191 24.41 -9.79 19.20
N GLY A 192 23.45 -9.06 18.65
CA GLY A 192 23.40 -7.59 18.65
C GLY A 192 22.58 -7.00 19.80
N GLN A 193 22.67 -5.67 19.93
CA GLN A 193 21.81 -4.93 20.84
C GLN A 193 20.43 -4.66 20.18
N PRO A 194 19.36 -4.60 20.98
CA PRO A 194 18.04 -4.24 20.47
C PRO A 194 18.05 -2.80 19.96
N ILE A 195 17.48 -2.60 18.78
CA ILE A 195 17.34 -1.30 18.11
C ILE A 195 15.84 -0.99 17.98
N ALA A 196 15.39 0.06 18.61
CA ALA A 196 14.04 0.56 18.44
C ALA A 196 13.93 1.23 17.06
N MET A 197 12.96 0.81 16.26
CA MET A 197 12.68 1.34 14.92
C MET A 197 11.29 1.95 14.90
N ALA A 198 11.21 3.25 14.66
CA ALA A 198 9.94 3.93 14.47
C ALA A 198 9.47 3.76 13.03
N LEU A 199 8.21 3.40 12.86
CA LEU A 199 7.53 3.28 11.57
C LEU A 199 6.64 4.51 11.37
N SER A 200 6.70 5.14 10.18
CA SER A 200 5.72 6.18 9.83
C SER A 200 4.33 5.56 9.60
N THR A 201 3.32 6.38 9.46
CA THR A 201 2.07 5.93 8.84
C THR A 201 2.32 5.70 7.34
N PRO A 202 1.65 4.71 6.70
CA PRO A 202 1.70 4.55 5.25
C PRO A 202 1.24 5.82 4.53
N ALA A 203 1.95 6.20 3.47
CA ALA A 203 1.66 7.40 2.69
C ALA A 203 1.55 7.08 1.20
N ASP A 204 0.58 7.68 0.53
CA ASP A 204 0.46 7.63 -0.93
C ASP A 204 1.58 8.46 -1.57
N ALA A 205 2.34 7.85 -2.46
CA ALA A 205 3.40 8.49 -3.22
C ALA A 205 3.01 8.73 -4.70
N GLY A 206 1.75 8.53 -5.04
CA GLY A 206 1.22 8.61 -6.39
C GLY A 206 1.46 7.34 -7.22
N ASN A 207 0.81 7.27 -8.39
CA ASN A 207 0.92 6.15 -9.33
C ASN A 207 0.65 4.75 -8.71
N GLY A 208 -0.21 4.70 -7.68
CA GLY A 208 -0.53 3.47 -6.95
C GLY A 208 0.58 2.96 -6.03
N ILE A 209 1.60 3.76 -5.78
CA ILE A 209 2.71 3.44 -4.88
C ILE A 209 2.38 3.92 -3.47
N THR A 210 2.46 3.01 -2.49
CA THR A 210 2.40 3.36 -1.08
C THR A 210 3.78 3.22 -0.46
N THR A 211 4.17 4.19 0.37
CA THR A 211 5.46 4.21 1.08
C THR A 211 5.29 4.13 2.58
N LEU A 212 6.33 3.63 3.27
CA LEU A 212 6.47 3.58 4.72
C LEU A 212 7.92 3.87 5.09
N ASP A 213 8.15 4.90 5.91
CA ASP A 213 9.50 5.23 6.38
C ASP A 213 9.84 4.46 7.65
N LEU A 214 11.09 4.02 7.75
CA LEU A 214 11.66 3.31 8.88
C LEU A 214 12.80 4.13 9.47
N THR A 215 12.71 4.44 10.76
CA THR A 215 13.67 5.28 11.46
C THR A 215 14.23 4.54 12.68
N PRO A 216 15.37 3.84 12.52
CA PRO A 216 16.07 3.26 13.67
C PRO A 216 16.54 4.36 14.63
N LYS A 217 16.35 4.16 15.93
CA LYS A 217 16.79 5.10 16.96
C LYS A 217 18.28 4.92 17.27
N GLY A 218 18.98 6.03 17.45
CA GLY A 218 20.39 6.01 17.85
C GLY A 218 21.39 5.78 16.72
N ILE A 219 20.95 5.54 15.49
CA ILE A 219 21.83 5.41 14.32
C ILE A 219 21.37 6.32 13.18
N GLN A 220 22.36 6.77 12.37
CA GLN A 220 22.10 7.63 11.21
C GLN A 220 21.82 6.77 9.97
N VAL A 221 20.74 6.03 10.02
CA VAL A 221 20.20 5.26 8.89
C VAL A 221 18.74 5.64 8.74
N ARG A 222 18.29 5.78 7.51
CA ARG A 222 16.90 5.98 7.15
C ARG A 222 16.54 5.03 6.04
N SER A 223 15.43 4.33 6.22
CA SER A 223 14.94 3.41 5.21
C SER A 223 13.54 3.80 4.78
N ALA A 224 13.21 3.49 3.55
CA ALA A 224 11.88 3.64 3.00
C ALA A 224 11.46 2.35 2.30
N ARG A 225 10.29 1.86 2.64
CA ARG A 225 9.59 0.82 1.92
C ARG A 225 8.74 1.44 0.83
N ALA A 226 8.58 0.75 -0.29
CA ALA A 226 7.59 1.09 -1.31
C ALA A 226 6.93 -0.18 -1.84
N VAL A 227 5.60 -0.19 -1.92
CA VAL A 227 4.82 -1.30 -2.49
C VAL A 227 3.82 -0.77 -3.50
N ALA A 228 3.57 -1.56 -4.53
CA ALA A 228 2.56 -1.28 -5.54
C ALA A 228 2.09 -2.58 -6.19
N ALA A 229 0.92 -2.55 -6.85
CA ALA A 229 0.49 -3.61 -7.76
C ALA A 229 0.10 -3.03 -9.12
N LYS A 230 0.44 -3.75 -10.20
CA LYS A 230 -0.03 -3.46 -11.54
C LYS A 230 -0.18 -4.77 -12.31
N ALA A 231 -1.26 -4.91 -13.07
CA ALA A 231 -1.62 -6.18 -13.68
C ALA A 231 -1.56 -7.32 -12.64
N ASN A 232 -0.88 -8.41 -12.93
CA ASN A 232 -0.71 -9.54 -12.02
C ASN A 232 0.60 -9.50 -11.22
N VAL A 233 1.23 -8.33 -11.06
CA VAL A 233 2.52 -8.20 -10.36
C VAL A 233 2.40 -7.29 -9.15
N VAL A 234 3.01 -7.71 -8.03
CA VAL A 234 3.28 -6.88 -6.85
C VAL A 234 4.75 -6.51 -6.85
N VAL A 235 5.03 -5.24 -6.59
CA VAL A 235 6.37 -4.67 -6.36
C VAL A 235 6.54 -4.47 -4.87
N ASP A 236 7.67 -4.90 -4.30
CA ASP A 236 7.99 -4.78 -2.88
C ASP A 236 9.46 -4.37 -2.70
N LEU A 237 9.68 -3.17 -2.21
CA LEU A 237 10.98 -2.52 -2.15
C LEU A 237 11.34 -2.10 -0.74
N ASN A 238 12.65 -2.12 -0.46
CA ASN A 238 13.25 -1.43 0.67
C ASN A 238 14.52 -0.72 0.21
N VAL A 239 14.62 0.57 0.49
CA VAL A 239 15.84 1.34 0.25
C VAL A 239 16.30 1.94 1.57
N SER A 240 17.56 1.73 1.91
CA SER A 240 18.18 2.26 3.13
C SER A 240 19.33 3.20 2.75
N ALA A 241 19.42 4.35 3.41
CA ALA A 241 20.51 5.30 3.27
C ALA A 241 21.18 5.53 4.63
N SER A 242 22.49 5.39 4.70
CA SER A 242 23.30 5.67 5.89
C SER A 242 23.87 7.09 5.89
N GLY A 243 24.34 7.57 7.06
CA GLY A 243 24.91 8.89 7.24
C GLY A 243 23.91 10.04 7.08
N THR A 244 22.64 9.77 7.26
CA THR A 244 21.55 10.77 7.15
C THR A 244 20.53 10.62 8.26
N THR A 245 19.88 11.72 8.59
CA THR A 245 18.71 11.79 9.48
C THR A 245 17.42 12.08 8.72
N ASP A 246 17.51 12.23 7.39
CA ASP A 246 16.40 12.51 6.50
C ASP A 246 16.06 11.26 5.66
N SER A 247 14.77 10.89 5.63
CA SER A 247 14.24 9.76 4.85
C SER A 247 14.06 10.09 3.37
N GLU A 248 14.18 11.34 2.96
CA GLU A 248 13.81 11.78 1.62
C GLU A 248 14.62 11.04 0.53
N ARG A 249 15.96 10.93 0.72
CA ARG A 249 16.81 10.22 -0.24
C ARG A 249 16.37 8.77 -0.45
N ALA A 250 16.11 8.04 0.64
CA ALA A 250 15.65 6.65 0.56
C ALA A 250 14.27 6.54 -0.08
N ARG A 251 13.35 7.45 0.27
CA ARG A 251 11.99 7.47 -0.26
C ARG A 251 11.96 7.79 -1.76
N LEU A 252 12.69 8.82 -2.19
CA LEU A 252 12.78 9.20 -3.61
C LEU A 252 13.37 8.05 -4.44
N ALA A 253 14.41 7.39 -3.95
CA ALA A 253 14.99 6.23 -4.62
C ALA A 253 13.99 5.06 -4.69
N ALA A 254 13.30 4.72 -3.59
CA ALA A 254 12.30 3.66 -3.56
C ALA A 254 11.14 3.92 -4.54
N VAL A 255 10.61 5.15 -4.55
CA VAL A 255 9.54 5.55 -5.48
C VAL A 255 10.02 5.53 -6.94
N SER A 256 11.24 5.99 -7.21
CA SER A 256 11.80 5.98 -8.56
C SER A 256 12.01 4.55 -9.08
N ILE A 257 12.48 3.63 -8.24
CA ILE A 257 12.61 2.21 -8.58
C ILE A 257 11.23 1.59 -8.82
N ALA A 258 10.25 1.88 -7.96
CA ALA A 258 8.88 1.40 -8.16
C ALA A 258 8.30 1.88 -9.51
N ASN A 259 8.44 3.16 -9.83
CA ASN A 259 7.98 3.72 -11.11
C ASN A 259 8.69 3.08 -12.32
N TYR A 260 10.00 2.82 -12.22
CA TYR A 260 10.73 2.11 -13.26
C TYR A 260 10.14 0.73 -13.53
N ILE A 261 9.85 -0.04 -12.47
CA ILE A 261 9.26 -1.38 -12.58
C ILE A 261 7.83 -1.29 -13.14
N LEU A 262 6.99 -0.41 -12.57
CA LEU A 262 5.60 -0.22 -13.02
C LEU A 262 5.51 0.21 -14.48
N GLY A 263 6.49 0.99 -14.96
CA GLY A 263 6.58 1.40 -16.37
C GLY A 263 6.84 0.24 -17.34
N LYS A 264 7.43 -0.87 -16.88
CA LYS A 264 7.67 -2.06 -17.69
C LYS A 264 6.53 -3.08 -17.65
N ILE A 265 5.64 -3.00 -16.67
CA ILE A 265 4.48 -3.89 -16.57
C ILE A 265 3.43 -3.43 -17.60
N PRO A 266 2.96 -4.32 -18.48
CA PRO A 266 1.91 -4.01 -19.45
C PRO A 266 0.59 -3.66 -18.73
N GLY A 267 -0.21 -2.82 -19.34
CA GLY A 267 -1.51 -2.44 -18.78
C GLY A 267 -2.05 -1.21 -19.35
#